data_536c2a5ea00c657042447cea91480d00
#
_entry.id   536c2a5ea00c657042447cea91480d00
#
_cell.length_a   1.000
_cell.length_b   1.000
_cell.length_c   1.000
_cell.angle_alpha   90.00
_cell.angle_beta   90.00
_cell.angle_gamma   90.00
#
_symmetry.space_group_name_H-M   'P 1'
#
loop_
_entity.id
_entity.type
_entity.pdbx_description
1 polymer ?
#
loop_
_entity_poly.entity_id
_entity_poly.type
_entity_poly.pdbx_seq_one_letter_code
_entity_poly.pdbx_strand_id
1 'polypeptide(L)'
;LSTSAPLPAPLIRDILDRWPGGLFEVYGMTEGGISTVLDCGAFPDKLDTVGRLVEGCEAQVIDENGEKLPAGAYGEIVGRSGSMMPGYLNAEQSTRAALWRDPNGRDFIRTGDMGRFDEDGFLHLMDRKKDMIISGGFNIYAADLERVLRDHPDVADVAVIAIPSDQWGETPLGLIVLN
;
A
#
# COMPACT_ATOMS: atom_id res chain seq x y z
N LEU A 1 18.47 4.07 -2.40
CA LEU A 1 17.18 4.25 -1.74
C LEU A 1 16.10 4.39 -2.80
N SER A 2 15.05 3.58 -2.69
CA SER A 2 13.80 3.69 -3.47
C SER A 2 12.67 4.13 -2.55
N THR A 3 11.78 4.98 -3.05
CA THR A 3 10.60 5.46 -2.31
C THR A 3 9.57 6.06 -3.26
N SER A 4 8.37 6.32 -2.76
CA SER A 4 7.27 7.03 -3.43
C SER A 4 6.48 6.23 -4.47
N ALA A 5 6.98 5.11 -4.95
CA ALA A 5 6.26 4.17 -5.81
C ALA A 5 6.78 2.75 -5.57
N PRO A 6 5.95 1.72 -5.72
CA PRO A 6 6.39 0.34 -5.61
C PRO A 6 7.47 0.01 -6.65
N LEU A 7 8.56 -0.61 -6.22
CA LEU A 7 9.61 -1.09 -7.11
C LEU A 7 9.39 -2.58 -7.40
N PRO A 8 9.19 -3.00 -8.67
CA PRO A 8 8.93 -4.41 -8.97
C PRO A 8 10.08 -5.32 -8.55
N ALA A 9 9.79 -6.47 -7.96
CA ALA A 9 10.80 -7.42 -7.48
C ALA A 9 11.82 -7.86 -8.56
N PRO A 10 11.45 -8.09 -9.84
CA PRO A 10 12.42 -8.37 -10.89
C PRO A 10 13.42 -7.21 -11.10
N LEU A 11 12.96 -5.96 -11.04
CA LEU A 11 13.83 -4.78 -11.17
C LEU A 11 14.76 -4.64 -9.96
N ILE A 12 14.27 -4.92 -8.75
CA ILE A 12 15.10 -4.96 -7.53
C ILE A 12 16.26 -5.96 -7.71
N ARG A 13 15.96 -7.17 -8.19
CA ARG A 13 16.97 -8.21 -8.44
C ARG A 13 18.00 -7.74 -9.47
N ASP A 14 17.57 -7.19 -10.60
CA ASP A 14 18.47 -6.68 -11.63
C ASP A 14 19.38 -5.54 -11.11
N ILE A 15 18.85 -4.66 -10.27
CA ILE A 15 19.65 -3.61 -9.63
C ILE A 15 20.70 -4.21 -8.69
N LEU A 16 20.31 -5.16 -7.83
CA LEU A 16 21.22 -5.79 -6.88
C LEU A 16 22.34 -6.58 -7.58
N ASP A 17 22.03 -7.22 -8.72
CA ASP A 17 23.00 -7.96 -9.51
C ASP A 17 24.04 -7.05 -10.19
N ARG A 18 23.66 -5.85 -10.58
CA ARG A 18 24.52 -4.91 -11.33
C ARG A 18 25.16 -3.84 -10.45
N TRP A 19 24.57 -3.52 -9.31
CA TRP A 19 25.01 -2.45 -8.45
C TRP A 19 25.73 -3.02 -7.22
N PRO A 20 26.99 -2.62 -6.94
CA PRO A 20 27.77 -3.16 -5.82
C PRO A 20 27.32 -2.62 -4.45
N GLY A 21 26.37 -1.71 -4.40
CA GLY A 21 25.82 -1.13 -3.18
C GLY A 21 24.54 -1.83 -2.71
N GLY A 22 24.09 -1.49 -1.50
CA GLY A 22 22.80 -1.95 -0.99
C GLY A 22 21.62 -1.17 -1.60
N LEU A 23 20.47 -1.80 -1.70
CA LEU A 23 19.21 -1.19 -2.06
C LEU A 23 18.23 -1.29 -0.90
N PHE A 24 17.69 -0.14 -0.51
CA PHE A 24 16.65 -0.04 0.50
C PHE A 24 15.38 0.54 -0.12
N GLU A 25 14.27 -0.10 0.09
CA GLU A 25 12.95 0.43 -0.25
C GLU A 25 12.30 1.00 1.00
N VAL A 26 11.73 2.21 0.88
CA VAL A 26 11.11 2.93 1.99
C VAL A 26 9.69 3.29 1.60
N TYR A 27 8.75 2.82 2.39
CA TYR A 27 7.36 3.25 2.34
C TYR A 27 7.07 4.18 3.49
N GLY A 28 6.30 5.21 3.23
CA GLY A 28 5.87 6.18 4.23
C GLY A 28 5.01 7.28 3.63
N MET A 29 4.63 8.23 4.46
CA MET A 29 3.78 9.35 4.08
C MET A 29 4.28 10.66 4.69
N THR A 30 4.00 11.75 4.01
CA THR A 30 4.39 13.11 4.43
C THR A 30 3.75 13.50 5.77
N GLU A 31 2.56 12.99 6.03
CA GLU A 31 1.83 13.17 7.28
C GLU A 31 2.50 12.52 8.49
N GLY A 32 3.53 11.70 8.27
CA GLY A 32 4.38 11.13 9.33
C GLY A 32 3.74 10.01 10.14
N GLY A 33 2.61 9.43 9.68
CA GLY A 33 1.91 8.38 10.42
C GLY A 33 2.67 7.06 10.44
N ILE A 34 3.32 6.69 9.35
CA ILE A 34 4.02 5.41 9.20
C ILE A 34 5.30 5.57 8.40
N SER A 35 6.28 4.72 8.73
CA SER A 35 7.43 4.46 7.88
C SER A 35 7.87 3.01 8.02
N THR A 36 8.18 2.37 6.89
CA THR A 36 8.78 1.03 6.82
C THR A 36 10.03 1.05 5.97
N VAL A 37 10.92 0.10 6.20
CA VAL A 37 12.15 -0.08 5.43
C VAL A 37 12.34 -1.55 5.10
N LEU A 38 12.63 -1.84 3.83
CA LEU A 38 13.11 -3.13 3.34
C LEU A 38 14.58 -3.00 2.94
N ASP A 39 15.44 -3.77 3.58
CA ASP A 39 16.78 -4.06 3.06
C ASP A 39 16.65 -5.17 2.01
N CYS A 40 16.65 -4.81 0.73
CA CYS A 40 16.40 -5.74 -0.36
C CYS A 40 17.51 -6.81 -0.48
N GLY A 41 18.73 -6.49 -0.06
CA GLY A 41 19.84 -7.43 -0.07
C GLY A 41 19.79 -8.44 1.08
N ALA A 42 19.32 -8.00 2.25
CA ALA A 42 19.20 -8.86 3.42
C ALA A 42 17.96 -9.76 3.38
N PHE A 43 16.90 -9.37 2.65
CA PHE A 43 15.62 -10.09 2.59
C PHE A 43 15.18 -10.37 1.13
N PRO A 44 15.93 -11.19 0.37
CA PRO A 44 15.64 -11.46 -1.05
C PRO A 44 14.31 -12.18 -1.30
N ASP A 45 13.75 -12.83 -0.28
CA ASP A 45 12.45 -13.53 -0.34
C ASP A 45 11.25 -12.61 0.03
N LYS A 46 11.50 -11.34 0.35
CA LYS A 46 10.49 -10.35 0.78
C LYS A 46 10.39 -9.15 -0.17
N LEU A 47 10.90 -9.28 -1.40
CA LEU A 47 10.95 -8.18 -2.39
C LEU A 47 9.58 -7.74 -2.91
N ASP A 48 8.52 -8.44 -2.56
CA ASP A 48 7.11 -8.10 -2.82
C ASP A 48 6.48 -7.31 -1.65
N THR A 49 7.29 -6.93 -0.65
CA THR A 49 6.87 -6.15 0.51
C THR A 49 7.56 -4.80 0.54
N VAL A 50 7.08 -3.90 1.37
CA VAL A 50 7.74 -2.61 1.66
C VAL A 50 8.51 -2.62 2.98
N GLY A 51 8.82 -3.82 3.48
CA GLY A 51 9.65 -4.01 4.66
C GLY A 51 8.89 -3.98 5.98
N ARG A 52 9.63 -3.69 7.05
CA ARG A 52 9.14 -3.64 8.43
C ARG A 52 9.06 -2.23 8.94
N LEU A 53 8.21 -2.01 9.95
CA LEU A 53 8.13 -0.72 10.65
C LEU A 53 9.49 -0.31 11.19
N VAL A 54 9.83 0.96 10.98
CA VAL A 54 11.01 1.55 11.65
C VAL A 54 10.74 1.77 13.13
N GLU A 55 11.80 1.85 13.91
CA GLU A 55 11.70 2.11 15.36
C GLU A 55 10.90 3.40 15.63
N GLY A 56 10.00 3.34 16.60
CA GLY A 56 9.11 4.44 16.97
C GLY A 56 7.85 4.58 16.11
N CYS A 57 7.66 3.74 15.09
CA CYS A 57 6.40 3.62 14.36
C CYS A 57 5.55 2.49 14.90
N GLU A 58 4.25 2.73 14.99
CA GLU A 58 3.21 1.73 15.25
C GLU A 58 2.26 1.70 14.06
N ALA A 59 1.76 0.52 13.69
CA ALA A 59 0.73 0.40 12.67
C ALA A 59 -0.30 -0.66 13.06
N GLN A 60 -1.50 -0.51 12.51
CA GLN A 60 -2.59 -1.47 12.61
C GLN A 60 -3.29 -1.59 11.27
N VAL A 61 -4.01 -2.69 11.10
CA VAL A 61 -4.88 -2.92 9.94
C VAL A 61 -6.31 -2.86 10.44
N ILE A 62 -7.15 -2.08 9.77
CA ILE A 62 -8.56 -1.89 10.15
C ILE A 62 -9.48 -2.24 8.98
N ASP A 63 -10.71 -2.63 9.30
CA ASP A 63 -11.77 -2.84 8.32
C ASP A 63 -12.44 -1.52 7.90
N GLU A 64 -13.48 -1.62 7.09
CA GLU A 64 -14.27 -0.48 6.62
C GLU A 64 -15.06 0.23 7.74
N ASN A 65 -15.38 -0.48 8.85
CA ASN A 65 -16.04 0.06 10.02
C ASN A 65 -15.06 0.71 11.00
N GLY A 66 -13.74 0.59 10.74
CA GLY A 66 -12.69 1.06 11.62
C GLY A 66 -12.35 0.11 12.75
N GLU A 67 -12.80 -1.14 12.69
CA GLU A 67 -12.47 -2.17 13.68
C GLU A 67 -11.10 -2.79 13.34
N LYS A 68 -10.30 -3.02 14.38
CA LYS A 68 -8.97 -3.62 14.21
C LYS A 68 -9.11 -5.07 13.73
N LEU A 69 -8.39 -5.39 12.67
CA LEU A 69 -8.31 -6.73 12.10
C LEU A 69 -7.21 -7.58 12.77
N PRO A 70 -7.36 -8.92 12.74
CA PRO A 70 -6.32 -9.83 13.23
C PRO A 70 -5.08 -9.79 12.33
N ALA A 71 -3.95 -10.28 12.86
CA ALA A 71 -2.71 -10.40 12.09
C ALA A 71 -2.92 -11.22 10.80
N GLY A 72 -2.33 -10.79 9.71
CA GLY A 72 -2.44 -11.42 8.39
C GLY A 72 -3.70 -11.05 7.60
N ALA A 73 -4.71 -10.41 8.21
CA ALA A 73 -5.89 -9.96 7.50
C ALA A 73 -5.60 -8.70 6.69
N TYR A 74 -6.29 -8.57 5.54
CA TYR A 74 -6.20 -7.40 4.67
C TYR A 74 -7.17 -6.31 5.11
N GLY A 75 -6.72 -5.08 5.12
CA GLY A 75 -7.53 -3.91 5.43
C GLY A 75 -6.77 -2.62 5.20
N GLU A 76 -7.37 -1.50 5.62
CA GLU A 76 -6.72 -0.19 5.56
C GLU A 76 -5.60 -0.11 6.61
N ILE A 77 -4.44 0.35 6.19
CA ILE A 77 -3.31 0.59 7.08
C ILE A 77 -3.52 1.91 7.80
N VAL A 78 -3.38 1.89 9.12
CA VAL A 78 -3.30 3.09 9.95
C VAL A 78 -1.99 3.10 10.71
N GLY A 79 -1.35 4.24 10.79
CA GLY A 79 -0.02 4.37 11.38
C GLY A 79 0.12 5.53 12.34
N ARG A 80 1.04 5.37 13.30
CA ARG A 80 1.37 6.35 14.33
C ARG A 80 2.87 6.41 14.50
N SER A 81 3.41 7.63 14.60
CA SER A 81 4.82 7.85 14.93
C SER A 81 5.01 9.16 15.71
N GLY A 82 6.23 9.40 16.18
CA GLY A 82 6.58 10.68 16.81
C GLY A 82 6.63 11.87 15.85
N SER A 83 6.60 11.64 14.53
CA SER A 83 6.62 12.67 13.48
C SER A 83 5.27 12.93 12.84
N MET A 84 4.18 12.46 13.46
CA MET A 84 2.83 12.76 12.95
C MET A 84 2.59 14.26 12.86
N MET A 85 2.01 14.69 11.71
CA MET A 85 1.59 16.07 11.53
C MET A 85 0.55 16.48 12.59
N PRO A 86 0.50 17.74 13.03
CA PRO A 86 -0.56 18.23 13.92
C PRO A 86 -1.91 18.39 13.18
N GLY A 87 -1.90 18.44 11.86
CA GLY A 87 -3.07 18.57 11.02
C GLY A 87 -2.81 19.31 9.72
N TYR A 88 -3.78 19.31 8.83
CA TYR A 88 -3.76 20.10 7.59
C TYR A 88 -4.10 21.57 7.86
N LEU A 89 -3.33 22.47 7.28
CA LEU A 89 -3.50 23.91 7.46
C LEU A 89 -4.89 24.37 6.98
N ASN A 90 -5.63 25.04 7.88
CA ASN A 90 -6.98 25.55 7.63
C ASN A 90 -7.99 24.49 7.12
N ALA A 91 -7.78 23.20 7.43
CA ALA A 91 -8.59 22.09 6.94
C ALA A 91 -8.91 21.09 8.08
N GLU A 92 -9.61 21.57 9.11
CA GLU A 92 -9.96 20.76 10.29
C GLU A 92 -10.78 19.50 9.94
N GLN A 93 -11.70 19.61 8.97
CA GLN A 93 -12.50 18.48 8.54
C GLN A 93 -11.64 17.39 7.90
N SER A 94 -10.71 17.77 7.03
CA SER A 94 -9.75 16.84 6.41
C SER A 94 -8.82 16.22 7.46
N THR A 95 -8.38 17.03 8.44
CA THR A 95 -7.58 16.53 9.56
C THR A 95 -8.33 15.47 10.35
N ARG A 96 -9.58 15.72 10.72
CA ARG A 96 -10.40 14.74 11.44
C ARG A 96 -10.66 13.47 10.61
N ALA A 97 -10.91 13.61 9.31
CA ALA A 97 -11.12 12.47 8.42
C ALA A 97 -9.86 11.61 8.22
N ALA A 98 -8.67 12.22 8.32
CA ALA A 98 -7.40 11.51 8.24
C ALA A 98 -7.02 10.75 9.52
N LEU A 99 -7.74 10.94 10.62
CA LEU A 99 -7.43 10.29 11.89
C LEU A 99 -8.34 9.08 12.14
N TRP A 100 -7.73 8.04 12.67
CA TRP A 100 -8.40 6.92 13.31
C TRP A 100 -7.97 6.86 14.77
N ARG A 101 -8.92 6.65 15.68
CA ARG A 101 -8.66 6.56 17.11
C ARG A 101 -8.83 5.13 17.59
N ASP A 102 -7.78 4.61 18.23
CA ASP A 102 -7.82 3.26 18.81
C ASP A 102 -8.70 3.20 20.08
N PRO A 103 -9.07 2.00 20.57
CA PRO A 103 -9.86 1.83 21.80
C PRO A 103 -9.20 2.44 23.06
N ASN A 104 -7.90 2.69 23.04
CA ASN A 104 -7.16 3.34 24.14
C ASN A 104 -7.11 4.87 24.01
N GLY A 105 -7.79 5.44 23.01
CA GLY A 105 -7.86 6.87 22.75
C GLY A 105 -6.63 7.46 22.06
N ARG A 106 -5.76 6.62 21.46
CA ARG A 106 -4.57 7.08 20.71
C ARG A 106 -4.93 7.34 19.26
N ASP A 107 -4.44 8.44 18.70
CA ASP A 107 -4.67 8.79 17.31
C ASP A 107 -3.62 8.15 16.41
N PHE A 108 -4.09 7.62 15.28
CA PHE A 108 -3.33 7.10 14.15
C PHE A 108 -3.75 7.84 12.90
N ILE A 109 -2.87 7.99 11.93
CA ILE A 109 -3.20 8.53 10.60
C ILE A 109 -3.64 7.38 9.70
N ARG A 110 -4.76 7.56 8.99
CA ARG A 110 -5.20 6.70 7.90
C ARG A 110 -4.29 6.93 6.71
N THR A 111 -3.64 5.89 6.22
CA THR A 111 -2.76 6.01 5.04
C THR A 111 -3.55 6.10 3.74
N GLY A 112 -4.76 5.53 3.73
CA GLY A 112 -5.54 5.33 2.53
C GLY A 112 -5.00 4.18 1.66
N ASP A 113 -3.99 3.45 2.14
CA ASP A 113 -3.44 2.27 1.48
C ASP A 113 -3.99 1.00 2.11
N MET A 114 -4.28 0.01 1.28
CA MET A 114 -4.73 -1.31 1.68
C MET A 114 -3.54 -2.25 1.77
N GLY A 115 -3.52 -3.12 2.77
CA GLY A 115 -2.43 -4.07 2.93
C GLY A 115 -2.60 -4.99 4.14
N ARG A 116 -1.56 -5.76 4.43
CA ARG A 116 -1.47 -6.63 5.60
C ARG A 116 -0.04 -6.76 6.08
N PHE A 117 0.13 -7.10 7.33
CA PHE A 117 1.42 -7.57 7.85
C PHE A 117 1.46 -9.09 7.80
N ASP A 118 2.57 -9.66 7.33
CA ASP A 118 2.81 -11.10 7.43
C ASP A 118 3.28 -11.51 8.85
N GLU A 119 3.47 -12.81 9.04
CA GLU A 119 3.88 -13.39 10.34
C GLU A 119 5.26 -12.89 10.80
N ASP A 120 6.12 -12.47 9.86
CA ASP A 120 7.45 -11.93 10.13
C ASP A 120 7.42 -10.40 10.35
N GLY A 121 6.25 -9.76 10.23
CA GLY A 121 6.04 -8.32 10.39
C GLY A 121 6.39 -7.48 9.18
N PHE A 122 6.51 -8.08 7.97
CA PHE A 122 6.66 -7.33 6.73
C PHE A 122 5.31 -6.85 6.22
N LEU A 123 5.27 -5.61 5.74
CA LEU A 123 4.07 -4.99 5.19
C LEU A 123 3.96 -5.29 3.69
N HIS A 124 2.90 -6.01 3.34
CA HIS A 124 2.44 -6.17 1.96
C HIS A 124 1.43 -5.09 1.63
N LEU A 125 1.76 -4.19 0.72
CA LEU A 125 0.81 -3.23 0.15
C LEU A 125 0.07 -3.89 -1.02
N MET A 126 -1.21 -3.54 -1.17
CA MET A 126 -2.02 -3.98 -2.30
C MET A 126 -2.29 -2.81 -3.24
N ASP A 127 -3.20 -1.93 -2.84
CA ASP A 127 -3.63 -0.80 -3.65
C ASP A 127 -4.08 0.34 -2.72
N ARG A 128 -4.42 1.48 -3.30
CA ARG A 128 -5.09 2.53 -2.56
C ARG A 128 -6.56 2.20 -2.38
N LYS A 129 -7.09 2.47 -1.19
CA LYS A 129 -8.51 2.27 -0.87
C LYS A 129 -9.45 2.94 -1.88
N LYS A 130 -9.08 4.12 -2.39
CA LYS A 130 -9.86 4.88 -3.38
C LYS A 130 -9.81 4.28 -4.80
N ASP A 131 -8.81 3.45 -5.10
CA ASP A 131 -8.60 2.84 -6.41
C ASP A 131 -9.11 1.38 -6.44
N MET A 132 -9.63 0.89 -5.31
CA MET A 132 -10.30 -0.40 -5.19
C MET A 132 -11.63 -0.39 -5.93
N ILE A 133 -11.85 -1.36 -6.80
CA ILE A 133 -13.04 -1.51 -7.65
C ILE A 133 -14.03 -2.42 -6.92
N ILE A 134 -15.26 -1.94 -6.68
CA ILE A 134 -16.30 -2.72 -6.02
C ILE A 134 -17.26 -3.27 -7.06
N SER A 135 -17.03 -4.51 -7.48
CA SER A 135 -17.80 -5.18 -8.53
C SER A 135 -18.65 -6.31 -7.96
N GLY A 136 -19.97 -6.16 -7.97
CA GLY A 136 -20.91 -7.18 -7.47
C GLY A 136 -20.69 -7.58 -6.00
N GLY A 137 -20.16 -6.67 -5.18
CA GLY A 137 -19.81 -6.91 -3.78
C GLY A 137 -18.42 -7.50 -3.56
N PHE A 138 -17.64 -7.70 -4.61
CA PHE A 138 -16.24 -8.13 -4.52
C PHE A 138 -15.31 -6.92 -4.58
N ASN A 139 -14.32 -6.91 -3.69
CA ASN A 139 -13.23 -5.95 -3.72
C ASN A 139 -12.17 -6.42 -4.71
N ILE A 140 -11.99 -5.70 -5.81
CA ILE A 140 -11.01 -5.96 -6.86
C ILE A 140 -9.94 -4.88 -6.78
N TYR A 141 -8.69 -5.30 -6.68
CA TYR A 141 -7.53 -4.40 -6.64
C TYR A 141 -6.98 -4.26 -8.05
N ALA A 142 -6.97 -3.03 -8.57
CA ALA A 142 -6.49 -2.71 -9.92
C ALA A 142 -5.05 -3.17 -10.12
N ALA A 143 -4.19 -2.94 -9.13
CA ALA A 143 -2.78 -3.33 -9.16
C ALA A 143 -2.55 -4.85 -9.33
N ASP A 144 -3.43 -5.70 -8.79
CA ASP A 144 -3.34 -7.15 -8.99
C ASP A 144 -3.61 -7.56 -10.44
N LEU A 145 -4.62 -6.95 -11.06
CA LEU A 145 -4.95 -7.17 -12.47
C LEU A 145 -3.84 -6.63 -13.38
N GLU A 146 -3.35 -5.43 -13.10
CA GLU A 146 -2.23 -4.82 -13.83
C GLU A 146 -0.97 -5.67 -13.79
N ARG A 147 -0.64 -6.22 -12.61
CA ARG A 147 0.51 -7.12 -12.44
C ARG A 147 0.43 -8.34 -13.35
N VAL A 148 -0.74 -9.01 -13.37
CA VAL A 148 -0.95 -10.20 -14.22
C VAL A 148 -0.91 -9.85 -15.71
N LEU A 149 -1.51 -8.72 -16.10
CA LEU A 149 -1.53 -8.28 -17.50
C LEU A 149 -0.15 -7.84 -17.99
N ARG A 150 0.65 -7.20 -17.11
CA ARG A 150 2.02 -6.74 -17.45
C ARG A 150 2.99 -7.90 -17.68
N ASP A 151 2.72 -9.09 -17.13
CA ASP A 151 3.55 -10.29 -17.36
C ASP A 151 3.38 -10.86 -18.79
N HIS A 152 2.40 -10.37 -19.58
CA HIS A 152 2.20 -10.83 -20.96
C HIS A 152 3.26 -10.21 -21.89
N PRO A 153 3.97 -11.00 -22.75
CA PRO A 153 5.09 -10.53 -23.55
C PRO A 153 4.74 -9.44 -24.57
N ASP A 154 3.48 -9.35 -25.00
CA ASP A 154 3.02 -8.35 -25.97
C ASP A 154 2.52 -7.06 -25.29
N VAL A 155 2.57 -6.96 -23.96
CA VAL A 155 2.10 -5.79 -23.21
C VAL A 155 3.30 -4.92 -22.83
N ALA A 156 3.30 -3.68 -23.33
CA ALA A 156 4.29 -2.67 -22.96
C ALA A 156 3.90 -1.92 -21.68
N ASP A 157 2.60 -1.61 -21.54
CA ASP A 157 2.06 -0.94 -20.36
C ASP A 157 0.57 -1.24 -20.18
N VAL A 158 0.08 -1.12 -18.94
CA VAL A 158 -1.31 -1.39 -18.61
C VAL A 158 -1.77 -0.53 -17.44
N ALA A 159 -3.02 -0.07 -17.52
CA ALA A 159 -3.74 0.54 -16.42
C ALA A 159 -5.13 -0.09 -16.30
N VAL A 160 -5.59 -0.35 -15.07
CA VAL A 160 -6.93 -0.85 -14.79
C VAL A 160 -7.69 0.21 -14.00
N ILE A 161 -8.88 0.56 -14.47
CA ILE A 161 -9.74 1.56 -13.84
C ILE A 161 -11.14 1.00 -13.59
N ALA A 162 -11.83 1.56 -12.59
CA ALA A 162 -13.25 1.32 -12.40
C ALA A 162 -14.07 2.07 -13.45
N ILE A 163 -15.04 1.40 -14.04
CA ILE A 163 -16.11 2.07 -14.81
C ILE A 163 -17.47 1.67 -14.25
N PRO A 164 -18.50 2.55 -14.35
CA PRO A 164 -19.84 2.24 -13.91
C PRO A 164 -20.43 1.01 -14.63
N SER A 165 -21.18 0.19 -13.91
CA SER A 165 -21.89 -0.98 -14.42
C SER A 165 -23.28 -1.05 -13.81
N ASP A 166 -24.33 -1.11 -14.66
CA ASP A 166 -25.71 -1.24 -14.20
C ASP A 166 -25.96 -2.57 -13.47
N GLN A 167 -25.17 -3.59 -13.78
CA GLN A 167 -25.32 -4.93 -13.19
C GLN A 167 -24.50 -5.09 -11.90
N TRP A 168 -23.31 -4.51 -11.84
CA TRP A 168 -22.32 -4.79 -10.79
C TRP A 168 -21.97 -3.58 -9.92
N GLY A 169 -22.53 -2.40 -10.20
CA GLY A 169 -22.14 -1.11 -9.62
C GLY A 169 -20.90 -0.56 -10.32
N GLU A 170 -19.79 -1.28 -10.23
CA GLU A 170 -18.56 -1.02 -10.97
C GLU A 170 -18.09 -2.29 -11.70
N THR A 171 -17.24 -2.10 -12.72
CA THR A 171 -16.53 -3.19 -13.39
C THR A 171 -15.12 -2.73 -13.78
N PRO A 172 -14.09 -3.60 -13.72
CA PRO A 172 -12.76 -3.24 -14.16
C PRO A 172 -12.68 -3.10 -15.67
N LEU A 173 -12.00 -2.04 -16.13
CA LEU A 173 -11.62 -1.81 -17.52
C LEU A 173 -10.10 -1.75 -17.62
N GLY A 174 -9.50 -2.67 -18.39
CA GLY A 174 -8.07 -2.65 -18.69
C GLY A 174 -7.78 -1.80 -19.94
N LEU A 175 -6.86 -0.84 -19.78
CA LEU A 175 -6.27 -0.05 -20.87
C LEU A 175 -4.87 -0.61 -21.12
N ILE A 176 -4.62 -1.13 -22.33
CA ILE A 176 -3.39 -1.88 -22.65
C ILE A 176 -2.66 -1.18 -23.78
N VAL A 177 -1.36 -0.98 -23.59
CA VAL A 177 -0.42 -0.57 -24.65
C VAL A 177 0.36 -1.82 -25.08
N LEU A 178 0.38 -2.09 -26.37
CA LEU A 178 1.12 -3.22 -26.95
C LEU A 178 2.55 -2.80 -27.33
N ASN A 179 3.47 -3.79 -27.32
CA ASN A 179 4.85 -3.64 -27.80
C ASN A 179 4.91 -3.42 -29.31
#